data_d0d8386ea2de2315587585baba3c1209
#
_entry.id   d0d8386ea2de2315587585baba3c1209
#
_cell.length_a   1.000
_cell.length_b   1.000
_cell.length_c   1.000
_cell.angle_alpha   90.00
_cell.angle_beta   90.00
_cell.angle_gamma   90.00
#
_symmetry.space_group_name_H-M   'P 1'
#
loop_
_entity.id
_entity.type
_entity.pdbx_description
1 polymer ?
#
loop_
_entity_poly.entity_id
_entity_poly.type
_entity_poly.pdbx_seq_one_letter_code
_entity_poly.pdbx_strand_id
1 'polypeptide(L)'
;MINFNVPPYVGTEMEYVRQSAEDNHKICGDGPFTKRCQSWLEEHFDAEKALLTTSGTSALEMAAMLCDLEPGDEVILPSFTFSSTATAFVQMGARLVFVDILPDTKNIDPAAIEAVITEKTRVIVPVHYAGVACDMDEIMAIAQAHDLLVAEAAAQGVMSTYKGKALGTIGDFGCYSFHETKNYSMGEGGAVLINNPAYCERAEIIREKGTNRSNFLRGQVDKYTWVDKGSSYLPSDMNAAYLWGQLEAAQTIYDDRMATWHAYNDAFADLAEEGLVELPVVPDDRVQNAHMYYLLLPTLEDRTNFISFLKESGVQACFHYVPLHSAPAGERFGSFHGEDVYTTEVSERLVRLPLYYGMSVADRARVIEVVRAYFGR
;
A
#
# COMPACT_ATOMS: atom_id res chain seq x y z
N MET A 1 -27.74 0.79 5.83
CA MET A 1 -26.43 1.52 5.96
C MET A 1 -25.48 0.95 4.95
N ILE A 2 -24.88 1.78 4.12
CA ILE A 2 -23.86 1.38 3.15
C ILE A 2 -22.51 1.35 3.89
N ASN A 3 -21.86 0.19 3.90
CA ASN A 3 -20.57 0.01 4.57
C ASN A 3 -19.47 0.77 3.82
N PHE A 4 -18.50 1.29 4.57
CA PHE A 4 -17.33 1.95 4.00
C PHE A 4 -16.48 1.00 3.14
N ASN A 5 -16.30 -0.24 3.61
CA ASN A 5 -15.57 -1.30 2.91
C ASN A 5 -16.25 -2.64 3.13
N VAL A 6 -16.17 -3.52 2.14
CA VAL A 6 -16.53 -4.94 2.22
C VAL A 6 -15.36 -5.71 1.62
N PRO A 7 -14.79 -6.71 2.32
CA PRO A 7 -13.72 -7.54 1.78
C PRO A 7 -14.15 -8.18 0.44
N PRO A 8 -13.27 -8.21 -0.57
CA PRO A 8 -13.60 -8.84 -1.84
C PRO A 8 -13.84 -10.34 -1.65
N TYR A 9 -14.84 -10.85 -2.33
CA TYR A 9 -15.17 -12.28 -2.38
C TYR A 9 -15.71 -12.62 -3.76
N VAL A 10 -14.98 -13.44 -4.52
CA VAL A 10 -15.34 -13.81 -5.90
C VAL A 10 -16.06 -15.16 -5.99
N GLY A 11 -16.04 -15.96 -4.90
CA GLY A 11 -16.79 -17.21 -4.75
C GLY A 11 -15.92 -18.47 -4.85
N THR A 12 -14.68 -18.39 -5.31
CA THR A 12 -13.76 -19.54 -5.44
C THR A 12 -12.82 -19.72 -4.26
N GLU A 13 -12.66 -18.71 -3.41
CA GLU A 13 -11.67 -18.67 -2.33
C GLU A 13 -11.79 -19.86 -1.38
N MET A 14 -13.02 -20.17 -0.93
CA MET A 14 -13.24 -21.25 0.04
C MET A 14 -13.00 -22.64 -0.56
N GLU A 15 -13.19 -22.80 -1.86
CA GLU A 15 -12.83 -24.05 -2.56
C GLU A 15 -11.31 -24.27 -2.56
N TYR A 16 -10.52 -23.22 -2.82
CA TYR A 16 -9.06 -23.30 -2.76
C TYR A 16 -8.54 -23.51 -1.33
N VAL A 17 -9.16 -22.89 -0.34
CA VAL A 17 -8.84 -23.15 1.08
C VAL A 17 -9.10 -24.63 1.41
N ARG A 18 -10.24 -25.19 0.97
CA ARG A 18 -10.54 -26.61 1.13
C ARG A 18 -9.47 -27.50 0.46
N GLN A 19 -9.08 -27.19 -0.78
CA GLN A 19 -8.01 -27.91 -1.49
C GLN A 19 -6.68 -27.87 -0.76
N SER A 20 -6.31 -26.74 -0.16
CA SER A 20 -5.09 -26.62 0.66
C SER A 20 -5.08 -27.64 1.80
N ALA A 21 -6.22 -27.76 2.51
CA ALA A 21 -6.34 -28.61 3.69
C ALA A 21 -6.57 -30.10 3.34
N GLU A 22 -7.50 -30.40 2.44
CA GLU A 22 -7.98 -31.76 2.20
C GLU A 22 -7.21 -32.48 1.08
N ASP A 23 -6.92 -31.80 -0.03
CA ASP A 23 -6.30 -32.43 -1.20
C ASP A 23 -4.77 -32.35 -1.14
N ASN A 24 -4.25 -31.17 -0.84
CA ASN A 24 -2.79 -30.94 -0.77
C ASN A 24 -2.19 -31.37 0.56
N HIS A 25 -3.00 -31.52 1.62
CA HIS A 25 -2.55 -31.77 3.00
C HIS A 25 -1.43 -30.80 3.44
N LYS A 26 -1.52 -29.53 3.00
CA LYS A 26 -0.50 -28.51 3.19
C LYS A 26 -1.13 -27.18 3.63
N ILE A 27 -1.15 -26.92 4.92
CA ILE A 27 -1.76 -25.73 5.53
C ILE A 27 -0.74 -24.68 6.00
N CYS A 28 0.53 -25.08 6.22
CA CYS A 28 1.59 -24.14 6.53
C CYS A 28 2.15 -23.52 5.25
N GLY A 29 2.91 -22.44 5.39
CA GLY A 29 3.44 -21.68 4.25
C GLY A 29 4.38 -22.47 3.32
N ASP A 30 4.71 -21.84 2.20
CA ASP A 30 5.43 -22.41 1.07
C ASP A 30 4.75 -23.67 0.48
N GLY A 31 3.44 -23.71 0.57
CA GLY A 31 2.63 -24.71 -0.10
C GLY A 31 2.35 -24.38 -1.57
N PRO A 32 1.53 -25.18 -2.24
CA PRO A 32 1.21 -24.98 -3.66
C PRO A 32 0.58 -23.62 -3.96
N PHE A 33 -0.30 -23.12 -3.11
CA PHE A 33 -0.97 -21.82 -3.33
C PHE A 33 -0.04 -20.65 -3.06
N THR A 34 0.83 -20.74 -2.04
CA THR A 34 1.89 -19.74 -1.82
C THR A 34 2.75 -19.55 -3.07
N LYS A 35 3.17 -20.67 -3.67
CA LYS A 35 3.98 -20.66 -4.91
C LYS A 35 3.21 -20.08 -6.11
N ARG A 36 1.93 -20.46 -6.29
CA ARG A 36 1.09 -19.90 -7.35
C ARG A 36 0.95 -18.38 -7.22
N CYS A 37 0.66 -17.88 -6.03
CA CYS A 37 0.56 -16.45 -5.80
C CYS A 37 1.88 -15.72 -6.07
N GLN A 38 3.02 -16.28 -5.61
CA GLN A 38 4.33 -15.69 -5.85
C GLN A 38 4.66 -15.66 -7.34
N SER A 39 4.51 -16.78 -8.06
CA SER A 39 4.73 -16.83 -9.52
C SER A 39 3.80 -15.86 -10.27
N TRP A 40 2.54 -15.75 -9.84
CA TRP A 40 1.60 -14.82 -10.46
C TRP A 40 2.07 -13.36 -10.30
N LEU A 41 2.56 -12.98 -9.11
CA LEU A 41 3.10 -11.65 -8.85
C LEU A 41 4.38 -11.38 -9.67
N GLU A 42 5.28 -12.37 -9.75
CA GLU A 42 6.51 -12.29 -10.53
C GLU A 42 6.22 -12.11 -12.02
N GLU A 43 5.33 -12.95 -12.58
CA GLU A 43 5.00 -12.94 -14.01
C GLU A 43 4.13 -11.73 -14.42
N HIS A 44 3.17 -11.32 -13.58
CA HIS A 44 2.25 -10.22 -13.91
C HIS A 44 2.88 -8.85 -13.78
N PHE A 45 3.83 -8.70 -12.86
CA PHE A 45 4.43 -7.41 -12.54
C PHE A 45 5.90 -7.29 -12.94
N ASP A 46 6.46 -8.34 -13.57
CA ASP A 46 7.88 -8.39 -13.97
C ASP A 46 8.81 -8.11 -12.78
N ALA A 47 8.48 -8.69 -11.63
CA ALA A 47 9.31 -8.61 -10.43
C ALA A 47 10.35 -9.75 -10.43
N GLU A 48 11.59 -9.46 -10.07
CA GLU A 48 12.65 -10.49 -9.99
C GLU A 48 12.28 -11.61 -9.01
N LYS A 49 11.68 -11.24 -7.86
CA LYS A 49 11.17 -12.18 -6.88
C LYS A 49 10.04 -11.61 -6.05
N ALA A 50 8.99 -12.41 -5.83
CA ALA A 50 7.90 -12.11 -4.92
C ALA A 50 7.86 -13.10 -3.75
N LEU A 51 7.73 -12.61 -2.53
CA LEU A 51 7.63 -13.44 -1.33
C LEU A 51 6.39 -13.02 -0.52
N LEU A 52 5.40 -13.91 -0.40
CA LEU A 52 4.25 -13.66 0.48
C LEU A 52 4.69 -13.50 1.93
N THR A 53 4.05 -12.57 2.62
CA THR A 53 4.30 -12.24 4.04
C THR A 53 3.00 -12.26 4.84
N THR A 54 3.12 -12.29 6.17
CA THR A 54 1.98 -12.32 7.09
C THR A 54 1.17 -11.03 7.13
N SER A 55 1.74 -9.93 6.65
CA SER A 55 1.07 -8.62 6.50
C SER A 55 1.88 -7.70 5.58
N GLY A 56 1.29 -6.59 5.13
CA GLY A 56 2.02 -5.51 4.49
C GLY A 56 3.08 -4.88 5.41
N THR A 57 2.82 -4.83 6.70
CA THR A 57 3.81 -4.41 7.71
C THR A 57 5.03 -5.33 7.70
N SER A 58 4.82 -6.65 7.68
CA SER A 58 5.90 -7.64 7.59
C SER A 58 6.72 -7.50 6.29
N ALA A 59 6.08 -7.11 5.18
CA ALA A 59 6.79 -6.82 3.93
C ALA A 59 7.72 -5.61 4.09
N LEU A 60 7.23 -4.52 4.71
CA LEU A 60 8.04 -3.34 5.02
C LEU A 60 9.17 -3.65 6.01
N GLU A 61 8.92 -4.46 7.04
CA GLU A 61 9.94 -4.90 7.99
C GLU A 61 11.05 -5.71 7.30
N MET A 62 10.68 -6.59 6.36
CA MET A 62 11.65 -7.32 5.55
C MET A 62 12.50 -6.39 4.68
N ALA A 63 11.87 -5.41 4.02
CA ALA A 63 12.57 -4.39 3.24
C ALA A 63 13.54 -3.59 4.14
N ALA A 64 13.09 -3.15 5.32
CA ALA A 64 13.92 -2.45 6.28
C ALA A 64 15.13 -3.28 6.77
N MET A 65 14.94 -4.60 7.00
CA MET A 65 16.04 -5.52 7.33
C MET A 65 17.04 -5.69 6.18
N LEU A 66 16.55 -5.69 4.93
CA LEU A 66 17.39 -5.81 3.74
C LEU A 66 18.24 -4.55 3.50
N CYS A 67 17.77 -3.40 3.96
CA CYS A 67 18.50 -2.14 3.87
C CYS A 67 19.70 -2.05 4.85
N ASP A 68 19.91 -3.03 5.73
CA ASP A 68 21.03 -3.07 6.71
C ASP A 68 21.18 -1.80 7.54
N LEU A 69 20.09 -1.22 7.96
CA LEU A 69 20.08 0.03 8.73
C LEU A 69 20.78 -0.14 10.08
N GLU A 70 21.54 0.88 10.43
CA GLU A 70 22.18 1.04 11.74
C GLU A 70 21.45 2.10 12.59
N PRO A 71 21.56 2.04 13.93
CA PRO A 71 20.97 3.04 14.78
C PRO A 71 21.44 4.45 14.45
N GLY A 72 20.50 5.32 14.08
CA GLY A 72 20.75 6.70 13.70
C GLY A 72 20.85 6.96 12.20
N ASP A 73 20.78 5.93 11.36
CA ASP A 73 20.54 6.09 9.93
C ASP A 73 19.21 6.77 9.69
N GLU A 74 19.13 7.57 8.64
CA GLU A 74 17.93 8.35 8.31
C GLU A 74 17.17 7.70 7.17
N VAL A 75 15.82 7.71 7.33
CA VAL A 75 14.87 7.22 6.34
C VAL A 75 13.91 8.35 6.01
N ILE A 76 13.83 8.73 4.73
CA ILE A 76 12.95 9.79 4.24
C ILE A 76 11.63 9.17 3.79
N LEU A 77 10.51 9.73 4.28
CA LEU A 77 9.16 9.28 3.94
C LEU A 77 8.15 10.43 4.08
N PRO A 78 6.97 10.35 3.40
CA PRO A 78 5.92 11.33 3.62
C PRO A 78 5.31 11.12 5.01
N SER A 79 4.89 12.19 5.65
CA SER A 79 4.15 12.10 6.90
C SER A 79 2.67 11.70 6.70
N PHE A 80 2.15 11.88 5.48
CA PHE A 80 0.79 11.50 5.08
C PHE A 80 0.73 10.02 4.69
N THR A 81 0.87 9.13 5.68
CA THR A 81 0.86 7.67 5.48
C THR A 81 0.36 6.93 6.71
N PHE A 82 0.15 5.61 6.56
CA PHE A 82 -0.18 4.75 7.69
C PHE A 82 1.06 4.43 8.54
N SER A 83 0.87 4.24 9.83
CA SER A 83 1.96 4.04 10.81
C SER A 83 2.91 2.87 10.49
N SER A 84 2.46 1.84 9.79
CA SER A 84 3.32 0.70 9.39
C SER A 84 4.51 1.13 8.55
N THR A 85 4.35 2.15 7.68
CA THR A 85 5.42 2.67 6.84
C THR A 85 6.58 3.18 7.68
N ALA A 86 6.28 3.84 8.79
CA ALA A 86 7.28 4.37 9.72
C ALA A 86 7.82 3.29 10.68
N THR A 87 6.93 2.52 11.28
CA THR A 87 7.26 1.53 12.33
C THR A 87 8.27 0.50 11.86
N ALA A 88 8.19 0.03 10.61
CA ALA A 88 9.10 -0.96 10.05
C ALA A 88 10.58 -0.51 10.14
N PHE A 89 10.85 0.73 9.82
CA PHE A 89 12.21 1.29 9.83
C PHE A 89 12.66 1.69 11.24
N VAL A 90 11.73 2.19 12.08
CA VAL A 90 12.02 2.48 13.49
C VAL A 90 12.49 1.23 14.24
N GLN A 91 11.91 0.06 13.95
CA GLN A 91 12.33 -1.21 14.56
C GLN A 91 13.79 -1.59 14.22
N MET A 92 14.31 -1.10 13.09
CA MET A 92 15.71 -1.28 12.71
C MET A 92 16.64 -0.19 13.30
N GLY A 93 16.09 0.74 14.09
CA GLY A 93 16.85 1.81 14.73
C GLY A 93 16.98 3.09 13.92
N ALA A 94 16.27 3.19 12.81
CA ALA A 94 16.28 4.37 11.94
C ALA A 94 15.67 5.61 12.61
N ARG A 95 16.16 6.78 12.21
CA ARG A 95 15.55 8.08 12.44
C ARG A 95 14.70 8.46 11.26
N LEU A 96 13.45 8.85 11.51
CA LEU A 96 12.53 9.23 10.44
C LEU A 96 12.69 10.70 10.07
N VAL A 97 12.80 10.97 8.78
CA VAL A 97 12.82 12.30 8.18
C VAL A 97 11.52 12.45 7.40
N PHE A 98 10.54 13.10 8.02
CA PHE A 98 9.25 13.36 7.37
C PHE A 98 9.35 14.58 6.48
N VAL A 99 8.79 14.47 5.29
CA VAL A 99 8.70 15.56 4.30
C VAL A 99 7.26 15.75 3.84
N ASP A 100 7.00 16.87 3.16
CA ASP A 100 5.67 17.21 2.67
C ASP A 100 5.30 16.40 1.43
N ILE A 101 4.07 16.56 1.03
CA ILE A 101 3.43 15.90 -0.11
C ILE A 101 3.07 16.89 -1.20
N LEU A 102 2.84 16.39 -2.40
CA LEU A 102 2.27 17.16 -3.51
C LEU A 102 0.76 17.40 -3.29
N PRO A 103 0.26 18.59 -3.61
CA PRO A 103 -1.15 18.95 -3.38
C PRO A 103 -2.14 18.18 -4.24
N ASP A 104 -1.72 17.70 -5.41
CA ASP A 104 -2.56 16.98 -6.37
C ASP A 104 -2.66 15.49 -6.08
N THR A 105 -1.54 14.77 -6.09
CA THR A 105 -1.51 13.30 -5.91
C THR A 105 -1.51 12.85 -4.46
N LYS A 106 -1.19 13.74 -3.50
CA LYS A 106 -0.97 13.45 -2.07
C LYS A 106 0.23 12.51 -1.83
N ASN A 107 1.08 12.35 -2.83
CA ASN A 107 2.31 11.58 -2.79
C ASN A 107 3.47 12.46 -2.31
N ILE A 108 4.56 11.82 -1.88
CA ILE A 108 5.76 12.51 -1.43
C ILE A 108 6.28 13.49 -2.51
N ASP A 109 6.68 14.70 -2.11
CA ASP A 109 7.28 15.69 -3.00
C ASP A 109 8.77 15.35 -3.24
N PRO A 110 9.20 15.06 -4.49
CA PRO A 110 10.60 14.79 -4.79
C PRO A 110 11.54 15.94 -4.43
N ALA A 111 11.11 17.19 -4.62
CA ALA A 111 11.92 18.34 -4.25
C ALA A 111 12.16 18.44 -2.74
N ALA A 112 11.18 18.04 -1.94
CA ALA A 112 11.33 17.97 -0.48
C ALA A 112 12.26 16.83 -0.05
N ILE A 113 12.35 15.74 -0.82
CA ILE A 113 13.30 14.65 -0.57
C ILE A 113 14.73 15.16 -0.71
N GLU A 114 15.06 15.77 -1.86
CA GLU A 114 16.43 16.20 -2.16
C GLU A 114 16.94 17.25 -1.15
N ALA A 115 16.06 18.11 -0.69
CA ALA A 115 16.39 19.18 0.25
C ALA A 115 16.84 18.69 1.65
N VAL A 116 16.53 17.45 2.02
CA VAL A 116 16.75 16.91 3.39
C VAL A 116 17.78 15.77 3.46
N ILE A 117 18.38 15.40 2.33
CA ILE A 117 19.41 14.35 2.28
C ILE A 117 20.64 14.77 3.09
N THR A 118 21.12 13.87 3.95
CA THR A 118 22.35 14.01 4.73
C THR A 118 23.27 12.80 4.51
N GLU A 119 24.47 12.84 5.08
CA GLU A 119 25.40 11.70 5.08
C GLU A 119 24.85 10.45 5.80
N LYS A 120 23.78 10.62 6.62
CA LYS A 120 23.11 9.53 7.34
C LYS A 120 21.93 8.96 6.59
N THR A 121 21.45 9.59 5.54
CA THR A 121 20.33 9.13 4.75
C THR A 121 20.69 7.80 4.07
N ARG A 122 19.82 6.80 4.15
CA ARG A 122 20.03 5.47 3.55
C ARG A 122 18.88 5.03 2.66
N VAL A 123 17.64 5.42 3.00
CA VAL A 123 16.46 4.89 2.31
C VAL A 123 15.47 6.01 2.05
N ILE A 124 14.87 5.98 0.87
CA ILE A 124 13.65 6.73 0.54
C ILE A 124 12.48 5.76 0.50
N VAL A 125 11.36 6.13 1.16
CA VAL A 125 10.15 5.31 1.20
C VAL A 125 8.98 6.07 0.57
N PRO A 126 8.83 6.05 -0.76
CA PRO A 126 7.66 6.62 -1.41
C PRO A 126 6.42 5.79 -1.07
N VAL A 127 5.29 6.48 -0.87
CA VAL A 127 3.98 5.86 -0.60
C VAL A 127 3.05 6.18 -1.75
N HIS A 128 2.60 5.17 -2.47
CA HIS A 128 1.68 5.32 -3.59
C HIS A 128 0.24 5.50 -3.09
N TYR A 129 -0.09 6.73 -2.69
CA TYR A 129 -1.39 7.02 -2.08
C TYR A 129 -2.54 6.81 -3.07
N ALA A 130 -3.63 6.21 -2.60
CA ALA A 130 -4.83 5.87 -3.38
C ALA A 130 -4.57 4.95 -4.58
N GLY A 131 -3.41 4.30 -4.67
CA GLY A 131 -2.98 3.53 -5.83
C GLY A 131 -2.47 4.40 -7.00
N VAL A 132 -2.23 5.69 -6.77
CA VAL A 132 -1.60 6.59 -7.73
C VAL A 132 -0.09 6.63 -7.48
N ALA A 133 0.70 6.46 -8.54
CA ALA A 133 2.16 6.43 -8.43
C ALA A 133 2.74 7.76 -7.91
N CYS A 134 3.82 7.69 -7.14
CA CYS A 134 4.74 8.81 -6.94
C CYS A 134 5.48 9.16 -8.23
N ASP A 135 6.18 10.29 -8.28
CA ASP A 135 7.06 10.70 -9.38
C ASP A 135 8.35 9.87 -9.36
N MET A 136 8.21 8.59 -9.74
CA MET A 136 9.27 7.60 -9.55
C MET A 136 10.52 7.87 -10.33
N ASP A 137 10.45 8.49 -11.52
CA ASP A 137 11.65 8.84 -12.29
C ASP A 137 12.53 9.84 -11.53
N GLU A 138 11.92 10.85 -10.90
CA GLU A 138 12.63 11.85 -10.10
C GLU A 138 13.17 11.23 -8.81
N ILE A 139 12.37 10.45 -8.11
CA ILE A 139 12.77 9.75 -6.87
C ILE A 139 13.95 8.81 -7.15
N MET A 140 13.90 8.02 -8.22
CA MET A 140 14.99 7.11 -8.59
C MET A 140 16.25 7.85 -9.03
N ALA A 141 16.11 9.00 -9.70
CA ALA A 141 17.26 9.84 -10.06
C ALA A 141 17.96 10.42 -8.80
N ILE A 142 17.18 10.89 -7.84
CA ILE A 142 17.69 11.36 -6.53
C ILE A 142 18.39 10.20 -5.79
N ALA A 143 17.73 9.05 -5.68
CA ALA A 143 18.31 7.88 -5.02
C ALA A 143 19.63 7.44 -5.64
N GLN A 144 19.70 7.38 -6.96
CA GLN A 144 20.94 7.05 -7.71
C GLN A 144 22.05 8.08 -7.49
N ALA A 145 21.73 9.38 -7.46
CA ALA A 145 22.71 10.44 -7.28
C ALA A 145 23.36 10.40 -5.88
N HIS A 146 22.66 9.86 -4.88
CA HIS A 146 23.07 9.83 -3.48
C HIS A 146 23.36 8.42 -2.93
N ASP A 147 23.36 7.40 -3.80
CA ASP A 147 23.57 5.98 -3.40
C ASP A 147 22.59 5.51 -2.32
N LEU A 148 21.30 5.85 -2.50
CA LEU A 148 20.23 5.51 -1.57
C LEU A 148 19.39 4.34 -2.10
N LEU A 149 18.86 3.52 -1.19
CA LEU A 149 17.88 2.49 -1.52
C LEU A 149 16.47 3.07 -1.56
N VAL A 150 15.61 2.47 -2.40
CA VAL A 150 14.20 2.84 -2.50
C VAL A 150 13.31 1.66 -2.14
N ALA A 151 12.48 1.83 -1.10
CA ALA A 151 11.50 0.85 -0.66
C ALA A 151 10.07 1.40 -0.89
N GLU A 152 9.42 0.96 -1.96
CA GLU A 152 8.07 1.41 -2.30
C GLU A 152 7.02 0.86 -1.33
N ALA A 153 6.36 1.74 -0.57
CA ALA A 153 5.15 1.38 0.18
C ALA A 153 3.95 1.34 -0.78
N ALA A 154 3.85 0.24 -1.51
CA ALA A 154 2.84 0.00 -2.54
C ALA A 154 1.62 -0.77 -2.00
N ALA A 155 1.31 -0.63 -0.70
CA ALA A 155 0.21 -1.31 -0.02
C ALA A 155 -1.18 -1.04 -0.65
N GLN A 156 -1.29 -0.03 -1.49
CA GLN A 156 -2.49 0.36 -2.23
C GLN A 156 -2.31 0.21 -3.75
N GLY A 157 -1.15 -0.29 -4.21
CA GLY A 157 -0.69 -0.18 -5.60
C GLY A 157 -0.87 -1.43 -6.47
N VAL A 158 -1.41 -2.54 -5.95
CA VAL A 158 -1.60 -3.78 -6.75
C VAL A 158 -2.45 -3.49 -7.99
N MET A 159 -1.98 -3.85 -9.18
CA MET A 159 -2.56 -3.53 -10.50
C MET A 159 -2.47 -2.05 -10.92
N SER A 160 -1.77 -1.20 -10.18
CA SER A 160 -1.45 0.18 -10.62
C SER A 160 -0.10 0.23 -11.32
N THR A 161 0.09 1.21 -12.22
CA THR A 161 1.35 1.37 -12.96
C THR A 161 1.82 2.82 -13.02
N TYR A 162 3.13 2.99 -13.19
CA TYR A 162 3.80 4.22 -13.54
C TYR A 162 4.52 4.03 -14.88
N LYS A 163 4.11 4.75 -15.91
CA LYS A 163 4.69 4.62 -17.28
C LYS A 163 4.74 3.17 -17.75
N GLY A 164 3.72 2.39 -17.42
CA GLY A 164 3.59 0.97 -17.77
C GLY A 164 4.33 -0.02 -16.85
N LYS A 165 5.12 0.43 -15.87
CA LYS A 165 5.74 -0.43 -14.86
C LYS A 165 4.82 -0.56 -13.64
N ALA A 166 4.67 -1.76 -13.12
CA ALA A 166 3.86 -2.01 -11.92
C ALA A 166 4.44 -1.30 -10.69
N LEU A 167 3.56 -0.72 -9.85
CA LEU A 167 4.00 -0.13 -8.59
C LEU A 167 4.53 -1.21 -7.65
N GLY A 168 5.65 -0.95 -7.00
CA GLY A 168 6.39 -1.93 -6.21
C GLY A 168 7.50 -2.65 -6.99
N THR A 169 7.66 -2.38 -8.30
CA THR A 169 8.73 -2.98 -9.12
C THR A 169 9.71 -1.97 -9.69
N ILE A 170 9.70 -0.74 -9.18
CA ILE A 170 10.53 0.37 -9.69
C ILE A 170 11.74 0.61 -8.80
N GLY A 171 11.56 0.64 -7.47
CA GLY A 171 12.63 0.73 -6.49
C GLY A 171 13.30 -0.63 -6.22
N ASP A 172 14.20 -0.69 -5.24
CA ASP A 172 14.88 -1.94 -4.84
C ASP A 172 13.91 -2.96 -4.25
N PHE A 173 12.93 -2.48 -3.49
CA PHE A 173 11.91 -3.28 -2.81
C PHE A 173 10.53 -2.69 -3.01
N GLY A 174 9.52 -3.56 -3.18
CA GLY A 174 8.11 -3.19 -3.17
C GLY A 174 7.33 -3.93 -2.10
N CYS A 175 6.43 -3.24 -1.40
CA CYS A 175 5.69 -3.81 -0.28
C CYS A 175 4.19 -3.72 -0.53
N TYR A 176 3.57 -4.87 -0.81
CA TYR A 176 2.13 -5.01 -0.98
C TYR A 176 1.42 -5.40 0.31
N SER A 177 0.17 -5.02 0.43
CA SER A 177 -0.73 -5.45 1.50
C SER A 177 -1.93 -6.20 0.91
N PHE A 178 -2.25 -7.33 1.52
CA PHE A 178 -3.45 -8.13 1.27
C PHE A 178 -4.34 -8.22 2.52
N HIS A 179 -4.35 -7.13 3.31
CA HIS A 179 -5.31 -6.94 4.41
C HIS A 179 -6.74 -6.85 3.86
N GLU A 180 -7.76 -7.20 4.66
CA GLU A 180 -9.17 -7.21 4.23
C GLU A 180 -9.68 -5.88 3.65
N THR A 181 -9.05 -4.76 3.97
CA THR A 181 -9.40 -3.43 3.43
C THR A 181 -8.82 -3.11 2.06
N LYS A 182 -8.00 -4.01 1.50
CA LYS A 182 -7.34 -3.81 0.22
C LYS A 182 -8.17 -4.35 -0.94
N ASN A 183 -7.74 -4.02 -2.17
CA ASN A 183 -8.43 -4.46 -3.38
C ASN A 183 -8.42 -5.99 -3.54
N TYR A 184 -7.35 -6.61 -3.08
CA TYR A 184 -7.15 -8.06 -3.04
C TYR A 184 -6.77 -8.43 -1.61
N SER A 185 -7.36 -9.49 -1.08
CA SER A 185 -7.23 -9.81 0.34
C SER A 185 -6.98 -11.30 0.59
N MET A 186 -6.24 -11.58 1.63
CA MET A 186 -6.17 -12.91 2.26
C MET A 186 -6.50 -12.84 3.77
N GLY A 187 -7.32 -11.83 4.14
CA GLY A 187 -7.64 -11.48 5.52
C GLY A 187 -6.53 -10.63 6.12
N GLU A 188 -5.47 -11.26 6.57
CA GLU A 188 -4.19 -10.65 6.92
C GLU A 188 -3.12 -11.21 6.01
N GLY A 189 -2.34 -10.33 5.36
CA GLY A 189 -1.26 -10.71 4.47
C GLY A 189 -0.61 -9.56 3.74
N GLY A 190 0.45 -9.91 3.01
CA GLY A 190 1.20 -9.00 2.16
C GLY A 190 2.16 -9.76 1.25
N ALA A 191 2.95 -9.01 0.51
CA ALA A 191 4.09 -9.53 -0.23
C ALA A 191 5.21 -8.49 -0.27
N VAL A 192 6.44 -8.94 -0.16
CA VAL A 192 7.60 -8.15 -0.54
C VAL A 192 8.05 -8.56 -1.93
N LEU A 193 8.19 -7.59 -2.81
CA LEU A 193 8.81 -7.71 -4.12
C LEU A 193 10.28 -7.31 -4.00
N ILE A 194 11.16 -8.13 -4.50
CA ILE A 194 12.60 -7.87 -4.52
C ILE A 194 12.97 -7.64 -5.98
N ASN A 195 13.36 -6.43 -6.32
CA ASN A 195 13.64 -6.05 -7.70
C ASN A 195 15.16 -6.07 -8.01
N ASN A 196 15.99 -6.03 -6.97
CA ASN A 196 17.43 -6.17 -7.10
C ASN A 196 17.84 -7.62 -6.77
N PRO A 197 18.35 -8.41 -7.74
CA PRO A 197 18.68 -9.83 -7.55
C PRO A 197 19.66 -10.11 -6.41
N ALA A 198 20.49 -9.13 -6.05
CA ALA A 198 21.47 -9.29 -4.97
C ALA A 198 20.84 -9.57 -3.60
N TYR A 199 19.56 -9.16 -3.41
CA TYR A 199 18.84 -9.35 -2.16
C TYR A 199 17.94 -10.59 -2.12
N CYS A 200 17.72 -11.29 -3.25
CA CYS A 200 16.75 -12.39 -3.33
C CYS A 200 17.01 -13.51 -2.33
N GLU A 201 18.26 -13.99 -2.23
CA GLU A 201 18.62 -15.07 -1.29
C GLU A 201 18.42 -14.63 0.16
N ARG A 202 18.89 -13.43 0.49
CA ARG A 202 18.79 -12.90 1.84
C ARG A 202 17.34 -12.65 2.26
N ALA A 203 16.49 -12.23 1.34
CA ALA A 203 15.06 -12.06 1.59
C ALA A 203 14.37 -13.39 1.98
N GLU A 204 14.72 -14.51 1.34
CA GLU A 204 14.24 -15.83 1.73
C GLU A 204 14.71 -16.22 3.14
N ILE A 205 15.97 -15.93 3.47
CA ILE A 205 16.56 -16.18 4.80
C ILE A 205 15.82 -15.38 5.87
N ILE A 206 15.64 -14.08 5.66
CA ILE A 206 14.93 -13.18 6.59
C ILE A 206 13.49 -13.66 6.82
N ARG A 207 12.79 -14.05 5.75
CA ARG A 207 11.40 -14.55 5.83
C ARG A 207 11.27 -15.81 6.66
N GLU A 208 12.29 -16.68 6.65
CA GLU A 208 12.33 -17.98 7.35
C GLU A 208 13.22 -17.94 8.60
N LYS A 209 13.03 -16.92 9.44
CA LYS A 209 13.64 -16.84 10.78
C LYS A 209 15.17 -16.72 10.76
N GLY A 210 15.74 -16.17 9.68
CA GLY A 210 17.19 -16.06 9.52
C GLY A 210 17.89 -17.39 9.21
N THR A 211 17.16 -18.39 8.72
CA THR A 211 17.73 -19.70 8.35
C THR A 211 17.89 -19.83 6.84
N ASN A 212 18.92 -20.56 6.42
CA ASN A 212 19.13 -20.92 5.02
C ASN A 212 18.33 -22.17 4.57
N ARG A 213 17.11 -22.33 5.11
CA ARG A 213 16.25 -23.49 4.83
C ARG A 213 15.91 -23.61 3.36
N SER A 214 15.70 -22.50 2.64
CA SER A 214 15.41 -22.52 1.20
C SER A 214 16.58 -23.12 0.41
N ASN A 215 17.82 -22.80 0.77
CA ASN A 215 19.01 -23.36 0.15
C ASN A 215 19.13 -24.87 0.41
N PHE A 216 18.80 -25.30 1.64
CA PHE A 216 18.74 -26.73 1.97
C PHE A 216 17.71 -27.48 1.13
N LEU A 217 16.50 -26.95 0.96
CA LEU A 217 15.46 -27.56 0.15
C LEU A 217 15.82 -27.62 -1.34
N ARG A 218 16.65 -26.72 -1.83
CA ARG A 218 17.21 -26.72 -3.20
C ARG A 218 18.45 -27.63 -3.33
N GLY A 219 18.92 -28.26 -2.24
CA GLY A 219 20.12 -29.10 -2.25
C GLY A 219 21.44 -28.35 -2.39
N GLN A 220 21.44 -27.05 -2.09
CA GLN A 220 22.63 -26.18 -2.17
C GLN A 220 23.50 -26.26 -0.92
N VAL A 221 22.95 -26.73 0.19
CA VAL A 221 23.66 -26.96 1.46
C VAL A 221 23.21 -28.28 2.09
N ASP A 222 24.10 -28.95 2.81
CA ASP A 222 23.82 -30.25 3.42
C ASP A 222 22.90 -30.19 4.65
N LYS A 223 22.88 -29.04 5.31
CA LYS A 223 22.07 -28.78 6.50
C LYS A 223 21.62 -27.32 6.49
N TYR A 224 20.39 -27.05 6.96
CA TYR A 224 20.02 -25.68 7.23
C TYR A 224 20.36 -25.30 8.66
N THR A 225 20.71 -24.03 8.85
CA THR A 225 21.08 -23.46 10.14
C THR A 225 20.68 -21.99 10.20
N TRP A 226 20.81 -21.40 11.38
CA TRP A 226 20.61 -19.97 11.56
C TRP A 226 21.84 -19.20 11.08
N VAL A 227 21.66 -18.29 10.12
CA VAL A 227 22.74 -17.58 9.42
C VAL A 227 22.60 -16.05 9.42
N ASP A 228 21.39 -15.50 9.68
CA ASP A 228 21.16 -14.06 9.66
C ASP A 228 20.00 -13.68 10.62
N LYS A 229 19.73 -12.39 10.74
CA LYS A 229 18.49 -11.87 11.34
C LYS A 229 17.29 -12.39 10.54
N GLY A 230 16.13 -12.43 11.17
CA GLY A 230 14.89 -12.78 10.50
C GLY A 230 13.75 -13.01 11.47
N SER A 231 12.55 -13.22 10.93
CA SER A 231 11.37 -13.54 11.72
C SER A 231 10.46 -14.53 10.99
N SER A 232 9.37 -14.90 11.63
CA SER A 232 8.37 -15.78 11.04
C SER A 232 7.39 -15.00 10.17
N TYR A 233 7.83 -14.59 8.99
CA TYR A 233 7.02 -13.78 8.06
C TYR A 233 6.20 -14.61 7.09
N LEU A 234 6.35 -15.91 7.08
CA LEU A 234 5.68 -16.81 6.16
C LEU A 234 4.20 -17.00 6.53
N PRO A 235 3.22 -16.63 5.66
CA PRO A 235 1.80 -16.85 5.92
C PRO A 235 1.43 -18.32 5.73
N SER A 236 0.25 -18.73 6.20
CA SER A 236 -0.27 -20.06 5.94
C SER A 236 -0.64 -20.25 4.45
N ASP A 237 -0.58 -21.49 3.96
CA ASP A 237 -1.02 -21.81 2.59
C ASP A 237 -2.54 -21.67 2.43
N MET A 238 -3.31 -21.74 3.52
CA MET A 238 -4.75 -21.45 3.52
C MET A 238 -5.03 -19.96 3.19
N ASN A 239 -4.25 -19.03 3.76
CA ASN A 239 -4.36 -17.62 3.41
C ASN A 239 -3.96 -17.38 1.93
N ALA A 240 -2.87 -18.02 1.48
CA ALA A 240 -2.46 -17.96 0.08
C ALA A 240 -3.51 -18.57 -0.87
N ALA A 241 -4.19 -19.63 -0.46
CA ALA A 241 -5.29 -20.23 -1.23
C ALA A 241 -6.48 -19.28 -1.37
N TYR A 242 -6.83 -18.56 -0.29
CA TYR A 242 -7.84 -17.51 -0.34
C TYR A 242 -7.45 -16.40 -1.33
N LEU A 243 -6.21 -15.91 -1.24
CA LEU A 243 -5.68 -14.89 -2.15
C LEU A 243 -5.68 -15.37 -3.61
N TRP A 244 -5.32 -16.64 -3.85
CA TRP A 244 -5.26 -17.19 -5.19
C TRP A 244 -6.58 -17.04 -5.95
N GLY A 245 -7.72 -17.31 -5.31
CA GLY A 245 -9.04 -17.12 -5.91
C GLY A 245 -9.28 -15.68 -6.41
N GLN A 246 -8.73 -14.70 -5.72
CA GLN A 246 -8.85 -13.30 -6.11
C GLN A 246 -7.85 -12.88 -7.18
N LEU A 247 -6.62 -13.42 -7.15
CA LEU A 247 -5.62 -13.14 -8.18
C LEU A 247 -6.05 -13.70 -9.55
N GLU A 248 -6.70 -14.87 -9.60
CA GLU A 248 -7.30 -15.38 -10.85
C GLU A 248 -8.40 -14.46 -11.40
N ALA A 249 -9.09 -13.73 -10.53
CA ALA A 249 -10.14 -12.78 -10.89
C ALA A 249 -9.67 -11.31 -10.82
N ALA A 250 -8.35 -11.07 -10.82
CA ALA A 250 -7.79 -9.74 -10.55
C ALA A 250 -8.34 -8.66 -11.46
N GLN A 251 -8.47 -8.93 -12.76
CA GLN A 251 -9.01 -7.98 -13.71
C GLN A 251 -10.50 -7.69 -13.47
N THR A 252 -11.29 -8.72 -13.11
CA THR A 252 -12.72 -8.53 -12.79
C THR A 252 -12.91 -7.63 -11.57
N ILE A 253 -12.09 -7.82 -10.53
CA ILE A 253 -12.11 -6.96 -9.33
C ILE A 253 -11.70 -5.52 -9.70
N TYR A 254 -10.67 -5.38 -10.51
CA TYR A 254 -10.19 -4.08 -11.00
C TYR A 254 -11.29 -3.33 -11.76
N ASP A 255 -11.90 -3.96 -12.77
CA ASP A 255 -12.89 -3.35 -13.64
C ASP A 255 -14.14 -2.90 -12.86
N ASP A 256 -14.63 -3.72 -11.94
CA ASP A 256 -15.77 -3.40 -11.08
C ASP A 256 -15.51 -2.17 -10.19
N ARG A 257 -14.31 -2.12 -9.56
CA ARG A 257 -13.90 -0.99 -8.73
C ARG A 257 -13.73 0.28 -9.56
N MET A 258 -13.11 0.19 -10.74
CA MET A 258 -12.95 1.31 -11.66
C MET A 258 -14.29 1.86 -12.13
N ALA A 259 -15.28 1.00 -12.40
CA ALA A 259 -16.63 1.43 -12.76
C ALA A 259 -17.29 2.28 -11.66
N THR A 260 -17.06 1.94 -10.39
CA THR A 260 -17.54 2.74 -9.25
C THR A 260 -16.77 4.06 -9.13
N TRP A 261 -15.44 4.02 -9.29
CA TRP A 261 -14.60 5.21 -9.25
C TRP A 261 -14.98 6.24 -10.31
N HIS A 262 -15.14 5.81 -11.56
CA HIS A 262 -15.56 6.69 -12.65
C HIS A 262 -16.96 7.28 -12.43
N ALA A 263 -17.90 6.46 -11.94
CA ALA A 263 -19.24 6.95 -11.65
C ALA A 263 -19.27 8.06 -10.59
N TYR A 264 -18.40 7.97 -9.58
CA TYR A 264 -18.25 9.05 -8.59
C TYR A 264 -17.59 10.28 -9.20
N ASN A 265 -16.52 10.07 -9.98
CA ASN A 265 -15.78 11.16 -10.60
C ASN A 265 -16.68 11.99 -11.54
N ASP A 266 -17.46 11.31 -12.38
CA ASP A 266 -18.42 11.96 -13.28
C ASP A 266 -19.55 12.67 -12.51
N ALA A 267 -20.05 12.03 -11.43
CA ALA A 267 -21.16 12.57 -10.65
C ALA A 267 -20.80 13.79 -9.79
N PHE A 268 -19.52 14.03 -9.53
CA PHE A 268 -19.06 15.12 -8.66
C PHE A 268 -18.25 16.18 -9.41
N ALA A 269 -18.11 16.07 -10.74
CA ALA A 269 -17.35 17.01 -11.56
C ALA A 269 -17.85 18.44 -11.43
N ASP A 270 -19.17 18.65 -11.48
CA ASP A 270 -19.82 19.96 -11.32
C ASP A 270 -19.59 20.55 -9.92
N LEU A 271 -19.56 19.72 -8.87
CA LEU A 271 -19.24 20.19 -7.51
C LEU A 271 -17.81 20.72 -7.42
N ALA A 272 -16.89 20.11 -8.14
CA ALA A 272 -15.51 20.57 -8.20
C ALA A 272 -15.37 21.85 -9.06
N GLU A 273 -16.08 21.94 -10.18
CA GLU A 273 -16.13 23.16 -11.01
C GLU A 273 -16.68 24.37 -10.23
N GLU A 274 -17.64 24.13 -9.32
CA GLU A 274 -18.17 25.14 -8.41
C GLU A 274 -17.24 25.44 -7.20
N GLY A 275 -16.15 24.71 -7.03
CA GLY A 275 -15.18 24.86 -5.92
C GLY A 275 -15.70 24.36 -4.57
N LEU A 276 -16.72 23.51 -4.55
CA LEU A 276 -17.31 22.96 -3.33
C LEU A 276 -16.49 21.80 -2.77
N VAL A 277 -15.77 21.07 -3.64
CA VAL A 277 -14.87 19.96 -3.31
C VAL A 277 -13.69 19.94 -4.28
N GLU A 278 -12.59 19.24 -3.90
CA GLU A 278 -11.55 18.83 -4.84
C GLU A 278 -11.65 17.33 -5.07
N LEU A 279 -11.49 16.90 -6.34
CA LEU A 279 -11.51 15.49 -6.74
C LEU A 279 -10.11 14.88 -6.73
N PRO A 280 -10.00 13.52 -6.71
CA PRO A 280 -8.73 12.84 -6.90
C PRO A 280 -8.09 13.18 -8.25
N VAL A 281 -6.79 13.46 -8.23
CA VAL A 281 -6.01 13.71 -9.45
C VAL A 281 -5.21 12.46 -9.80
N VAL A 282 -5.31 12.05 -11.06
CA VAL A 282 -4.52 10.94 -11.63
C VAL A 282 -3.80 11.47 -12.87
N PRO A 283 -2.48 11.68 -12.82
CA PRO A 283 -1.71 12.11 -14.00
C PRO A 283 -1.78 11.10 -15.16
N ASP A 284 -1.68 11.57 -16.40
CA ASP A 284 -1.89 10.79 -17.62
C ASP A 284 -0.91 9.62 -17.82
N ASP A 285 0.27 9.70 -17.22
CA ASP A 285 1.31 8.67 -17.31
C ASP A 285 1.18 7.54 -16.28
N ARG A 286 0.08 7.51 -15.53
CA ARG A 286 -0.19 6.58 -14.43
C ARG A 286 -1.53 5.90 -14.60
N VAL A 287 -1.57 4.61 -14.24
CA VAL A 287 -2.81 3.84 -14.13
C VAL A 287 -3.05 3.54 -12.66
N GLN A 288 -4.17 4.01 -12.13
CA GLN A 288 -4.59 3.73 -10.76
C GLN A 288 -5.57 2.55 -10.71
N ASN A 289 -5.81 1.97 -9.53
CA ASN A 289 -6.57 0.73 -9.34
C ASN A 289 -7.88 0.91 -8.56
N ALA A 290 -8.41 2.12 -8.47
CA ALA A 290 -9.59 2.43 -7.64
C ALA A 290 -9.47 1.89 -6.20
N HIS A 291 -8.28 2.01 -5.58
CA HIS A 291 -8.13 1.61 -4.18
C HIS A 291 -9.07 2.37 -3.26
N MET A 292 -9.29 3.64 -3.55
CA MET A 292 -10.26 4.48 -2.86
C MET A 292 -10.79 5.58 -3.78
N TYR A 293 -11.90 6.18 -3.38
CA TYR A 293 -12.35 7.47 -3.88
C TYR A 293 -12.45 8.45 -2.70
N TYR A 294 -11.96 9.66 -2.87
CA TYR A 294 -11.99 10.68 -1.83
C TYR A 294 -12.40 12.04 -2.37
N LEU A 295 -12.86 12.90 -1.47
CA LEU A 295 -13.12 14.31 -1.72
C LEU A 295 -12.33 15.12 -0.71
N LEU A 296 -11.79 16.28 -1.10
CA LEU A 296 -11.32 17.28 -0.15
C LEU A 296 -12.39 18.34 0.03
N LEU A 297 -12.82 18.56 1.25
CA LEU A 297 -13.73 19.60 1.65
C LEU A 297 -12.94 20.91 1.87
N PRO A 298 -13.58 22.09 1.90
CA PRO A 298 -12.87 23.35 2.09
C PRO A 298 -12.15 23.48 3.43
N THR A 299 -12.73 22.95 4.52
CA THR A 299 -12.18 23.07 5.87
C THR A 299 -12.36 21.79 6.70
N LEU A 300 -11.68 21.73 7.84
CA LEU A 300 -11.86 20.67 8.86
C LEU A 300 -13.31 20.64 9.38
N GLU A 301 -13.96 21.78 9.54
CA GLU A 301 -15.35 21.86 10.00
C GLU A 301 -16.28 21.27 8.94
N ASP A 302 -16.12 21.66 7.67
CA ASP A 302 -16.91 21.11 6.55
C ASP A 302 -16.74 19.60 6.45
N ARG A 303 -15.50 19.09 6.57
CA ARG A 303 -15.23 17.65 6.58
C ARG A 303 -15.97 16.95 7.71
N THR A 304 -15.93 17.49 8.90
CA THR A 304 -16.56 16.90 10.10
C THR A 304 -18.08 16.85 9.93
N ASN A 305 -18.68 17.96 9.47
CA ASN A 305 -20.10 18.07 9.21
C ASN A 305 -20.52 17.11 8.07
N PHE A 306 -19.71 17.01 7.01
CA PHE A 306 -19.99 16.12 5.89
C PHE A 306 -19.98 14.64 6.31
N ILE A 307 -18.98 14.19 7.07
CA ILE A 307 -18.94 12.80 7.58
C ILE A 307 -20.16 12.51 8.47
N SER A 308 -20.56 13.45 9.31
CA SER A 308 -21.73 13.31 10.18
C SER A 308 -23.01 13.19 9.38
N PHE A 309 -23.20 14.05 8.37
CA PHE A 309 -24.34 14.03 7.47
C PHE A 309 -24.44 12.70 6.69
N LEU A 310 -23.31 12.24 6.14
CA LEU A 310 -23.26 10.95 5.43
C LEU A 310 -23.72 9.80 6.36
N LYS A 311 -23.19 9.77 7.57
CA LYS A 311 -23.53 8.75 8.58
C LYS A 311 -25.01 8.76 8.94
N GLU A 312 -25.59 9.94 9.18
CA GLU A 312 -27.03 10.11 9.48
C GLU A 312 -27.91 9.69 8.30
N SER A 313 -27.40 9.89 7.06
CA SER A 313 -28.05 9.48 5.82
C SER A 313 -27.83 8.00 5.45
N GLY A 314 -27.16 7.23 6.32
CA GLY A 314 -26.94 5.80 6.13
C GLY A 314 -25.74 5.43 5.26
N VAL A 315 -24.76 6.32 5.11
CA VAL A 315 -23.51 6.10 4.36
C VAL A 315 -22.32 6.23 5.31
N GLN A 316 -21.47 5.20 5.38
CA GLN A 316 -20.23 5.27 6.14
C GLN A 316 -19.14 5.97 5.32
N ALA A 317 -18.42 6.91 5.92
CA ALA A 317 -17.26 7.58 5.35
C ALA A 317 -16.19 7.76 6.43
N CYS A 318 -14.94 7.92 6.03
CA CYS A 318 -13.84 8.13 6.96
C CYS A 318 -12.81 9.12 6.40
N PHE A 319 -11.99 9.66 7.29
CA PHE A 319 -10.86 10.52 6.91
C PHE A 319 -9.56 9.72 6.77
N HIS A 320 -8.53 10.29 6.17
CA HIS A 320 -7.12 9.91 6.12
C HIS A 320 -6.25 11.15 6.21
N TYR A 321 -5.08 11.03 6.74
CA TYR A 321 -4.49 10.33 7.88
C TYR A 321 -4.22 11.36 8.96
N VAL A 322 -4.16 10.99 10.23
CA VAL A 322 -3.47 11.86 11.19
C VAL A 322 -2.00 11.88 10.78
N PRO A 323 -1.39 13.05 10.50
CA PRO A 323 0.01 13.11 10.06
C PRO A 323 0.92 12.45 11.08
N LEU A 324 1.88 11.63 10.60
CA LEU A 324 2.74 10.88 11.53
C LEU A 324 3.64 11.79 12.34
N HIS A 325 4.11 12.90 11.78
CA HIS A 325 5.02 13.81 12.46
C HIS A 325 4.41 14.49 13.70
N SER A 326 3.09 14.69 13.73
CA SER A 326 2.34 15.25 14.86
C SER A 326 1.83 14.18 15.85
N ALA A 327 2.01 12.90 15.55
CA ALA A 327 1.68 11.82 16.45
C ALA A 327 2.79 11.60 17.50
N PRO A 328 2.46 11.15 18.74
CA PRO A 328 3.47 10.96 19.80
C PRO A 328 4.66 10.08 19.42
N ALA A 329 4.44 9.06 18.59
CA ALA A 329 5.52 8.19 18.09
C ALA A 329 6.37 8.92 17.03
N GLY A 330 5.73 9.71 16.16
CA GLY A 330 6.43 10.49 15.15
C GLY A 330 7.36 11.53 15.76
N GLU A 331 6.90 12.27 16.77
CA GLU A 331 7.73 13.21 17.53
C GLU A 331 8.92 12.55 18.25
N ARG A 332 8.73 11.30 18.71
CA ARG A 332 9.77 10.53 19.39
C ARG A 332 10.83 10.00 18.43
N PHE A 333 10.42 9.46 17.30
CA PHE A 333 11.30 8.70 16.40
C PHE A 333 11.73 9.46 15.15
N GLY A 334 11.16 10.63 14.89
CA GLY A 334 11.46 11.42 13.71
C GLY A 334 11.30 12.90 13.92
N SER A 335 11.34 13.64 12.82
CA SER A 335 11.05 15.06 12.75
C SER A 335 10.56 15.40 11.34
N PHE A 336 9.70 16.40 11.24
CA PHE A 336 9.30 16.98 9.95
C PHE A 336 10.37 18.00 9.52
N HIS A 337 10.72 17.94 8.25
CA HIS A 337 11.73 18.83 7.66
C HIS A 337 11.12 19.64 6.51
N GLY A 338 11.49 20.91 6.43
CA GLY A 338 10.85 21.88 5.54
C GLY A 338 9.58 22.48 6.16
N GLU A 339 8.70 22.99 5.30
CA GLU A 339 7.40 23.55 5.69
C GLU A 339 6.30 22.49 5.49
N ASP A 340 5.41 22.32 6.46
CA ASP A 340 4.18 21.52 6.32
C ASP A 340 3.10 22.39 5.66
N VAL A 341 3.12 22.45 4.34
CA VAL A 341 2.17 23.22 3.55
C VAL A 341 0.91 22.43 3.27
N TYR A 342 1.06 21.14 2.91
CA TYR A 342 -0.03 20.32 2.40
C TYR A 342 -0.41 19.13 3.28
N THR A 343 0.54 18.53 3.99
CA THR A 343 0.31 17.29 4.75
C THR A 343 -0.82 17.45 5.77
N THR A 344 -0.74 18.47 6.64
CA THR A 344 -1.76 18.73 7.66
C THR A 344 -3.05 19.23 7.03
N GLU A 345 -2.98 20.16 6.09
CA GLU A 345 -4.15 20.69 5.39
C GLU A 345 -4.97 19.58 4.72
N VAL A 346 -4.33 18.73 3.94
CA VAL A 346 -4.98 17.58 3.29
C VAL A 346 -5.60 16.63 4.31
N SER A 347 -4.89 16.32 5.38
CA SER A 347 -5.38 15.48 6.49
C SER A 347 -6.67 16.02 7.11
N GLU A 348 -6.78 17.33 7.25
CA GLU A 348 -7.95 17.98 7.84
C GLU A 348 -9.16 18.01 6.90
N ARG A 349 -8.95 17.95 5.59
CA ARG A 349 -9.97 18.17 4.56
C ARG A 349 -10.47 16.89 3.88
N LEU A 350 -9.68 15.82 3.88
CA LEU A 350 -9.93 14.61 3.09
C LEU A 350 -11.00 13.71 3.70
N VAL A 351 -11.98 13.30 2.88
CA VAL A 351 -13.00 12.29 3.19
C VAL A 351 -12.99 11.20 2.13
N ARG A 352 -12.92 9.96 2.56
CA ARG A 352 -13.05 8.77 1.70
C ARG A 352 -14.49 8.31 1.67
N LEU A 353 -14.98 8.03 0.48
CA LEU A 353 -16.31 7.47 0.23
C LEU A 353 -16.26 5.93 0.14
N PRO A 354 -17.42 5.23 0.34
CA PRO A 354 -17.51 3.79 0.13
C PRO A 354 -17.06 3.38 -1.27
N LEU A 355 -16.12 2.44 -1.36
CA LEU A 355 -15.71 1.83 -2.61
C LEU A 355 -15.15 0.44 -2.36
N TYR A 356 -15.85 -0.60 -2.81
CA TYR A 356 -15.45 -2.00 -2.66
C TYR A 356 -15.94 -2.84 -3.83
N TYR A 357 -15.32 -4.00 -4.05
CA TYR A 357 -15.74 -4.95 -5.08
C TYR A 357 -17.15 -5.45 -4.83
N GLY A 358 -17.98 -5.50 -5.88
CA GLY A 358 -19.37 -5.94 -5.80
C GLY A 358 -20.33 -4.89 -5.21
N MET A 359 -19.92 -3.63 -5.14
CA MET A 359 -20.82 -2.55 -4.74
C MET A 359 -21.98 -2.42 -5.74
N SER A 360 -23.22 -2.55 -5.25
CA SER A 360 -24.39 -2.52 -6.13
C SER A 360 -24.56 -1.17 -6.80
N VAL A 361 -25.15 -1.17 -8.00
CA VAL A 361 -25.52 0.10 -8.71
C VAL A 361 -26.44 0.96 -7.85
N ALA A 362 -27.34 0.34 -7.05
CA ALA A 362 -28.24 1.04 -6.16
C ALA A 362 -27.50 1.71 -4.99
N ASP A 363 -26.53 1.00 -4.36
CA ASP A 363 -25.72 1.58 -3.28
C ASP A 363 -24.86 2.72 -3.79
N ARG A 364 -24.21 2.55 -4.94
CA ARG A 364 -23.43 3.60 -5.60
C ARG A 364 -24.27 4.83 -5.91
N ALA A 365 -25.46 4.66 -6.51
CA ALA A 365 -26.37 5.74 -6.79
C ALA A 365 -26.84 6.45 -5.50
N ARG A 366 -27.07 5.69 -4.42
CA ARG A 366 -27.42 6.25 -3.12
C ARG A 366 -26.31 7.08 -2.51
N VAL A 367 -25.05 6.65 -2.61
CA VAL A 367 -23.89 7.45 -2.15
C VAL A 367 -23.83 8.76 -2.93
N ILE A 368 -23.98 8.72 -4.25
CA ILE A 368 -23.99 9.92 -5.10
C ILE A 368 -25.12 10.88 -4.69
N GLU A 369 -26.32 10.34 -4.53
CA GLU A 369 -27.49 11.13 -4.10
C GLU A 369 -27.24 11.84 -2.76
N VAL A 370 -26.72 11.11 -1.77
CA VAL A 370 -26.47 11.65 -0.42
C VAL A 370 -25.37 12.71 -0.45
N VAL A 371 -24.28 12.47 -1.19
CA VAL A 371 -23.20 13.46 -1.35
C VAL A 371 -23.76 14.73 -1.99
N ARG A 372 -24.50 14.63 -3.07
CA ARG A 372 -25.08 15.79 -3.76
C ARG A 372 -26.09 16.55 -2.89
N ALA A 373 -26.92 15.81 -2.12
CA ALA A 373 -27.89 16.41 -1.21
C ALA A 373 -27.25 17.27 -0.12
N TYR A 374 -26.02 16.92 0.35
CA TYR A 374 -25.28 17.76 1.30
C TYR A 374 -24.99 19.16 0.72
N PHE A 375 -24.72 19.26 -0.56
CA PHE A 375 -24.48 20.52 -1.26
C PHE A 375 -25.76 21.17 -1.86
N GLY A 376 -26.95 20.62 -1.57
CA GLY A 376 -28.22 21.15 -2.06
C GLY A 376 -28.45 20.91 -3.58
N ARG A 377 -27.90 19.84 -4.11
CA ARG A 377 -27.96 19.46 -5.53
C ARG A 377 -28.74 18.17 -5.75
#